data_58f5614960bf8784b7a3d415ba271bf5
#
_entry.id   58f5614960bf8784b7a3d415ba271bf5
#
_cell.length_a   1.000
_cell.length_b   1.000
_cell.length_c   1.000
_cell.angle_alpha   90.00
_cell.angle_beta   90.00
_cell.angle_gamma   90.00
#
_symmetry.space_group_name_H-M   'P 1'
#
loop_
_entity.id
_entity.type
_entity.pdbx_description
1 polymer ?
#
loop_
_entity_poly.entity_id
_entity_poly.type
_entity_poly.pdbx_seq_one_letter_code
_entity_poly.pdbx_strand_id
1 'polypeptide(L)'
;MDDLWVVLPHLGAGGAQKVGLLAAEHFAAQGFRVRVLSLRHGHPVKHTIPAGVDVFDLGPDEVVLHPWLRDGWNRSLRARSRRFTLAQVIKLQRIILRISIAVFWPVIELQMHPANTTWATRLLQLGLPRLAGYRYERLREVMSTQRPKRVLSLLTKTNVLCCAAAWDQPLHLVVSERNDPRRQSLEQLWSRLRKVYYRRADVVTANTKGVIEALQVMGEWQRLELLPNPLPATLSRSSIESTPKRTHQILAVARLVPQKGLDLLLQAFAALPLDCRNGWSITLVGDGPERQSLEHQSAELGIAHAVTFAGFRSDPLTFMQRAAIFALPSRFEGMPNALLEAMAAGLPSVVSDASPGPLEMVTNGEHGLVVPRGDWRAFSAALEQLMLDQGLRERQGAAAREKLCSLDWSVVEPHWRSVLALPDH
;
A
#
# COMPACT_ATOMS: atom_id res chain seq x y z
N MET A 1 -20.84 16.38 10.80
CA MET A 1 -19.36 16.27 10.97
C MET A 1 -19.03 14.80 10.84
N ASP A 2 -18.07 14.44 10.00
CA ASP A 2 -17.70 13.04 9.77
C ASP A 2 -16.92 12.50 10.97
N ASP A 3 -17.13 11.22 11.28
CA ASP A 3 -16.49 10.58 12.41
C ASP A 3 -15.09 10.09 12.06
N LEU A 4 -14.90 9.62 10.83
CA LEU A 4 -13.62 9.13 10.33
C LEU A 4 -13.41 9.50 8.84
N TRP A 5 -12.27 10.06 8.53
CA TRP A 5 -11.77 10.17 7.16
C TRP A 5 -10.65 9.16 6.91
N VAL A 6 -10.72 8.47 5.78
CA VAL A 6 -9.65 7.61 5.27
C VAL A 6 -9.04 8.28 4.05
N VAL A 7 -7.80 8.75 4.17
CA VAL A 7 -7.12 9.53 3.12
C VAL A 7 -6.14 8.64 2.36
N LEU A 8 -6.35 8.53 1.05
CA LEU A 8 -5.61 7.68 0.13
C LEU A 8 -4.97 8.51 -1.00
N PRO A 9 -3.83 8.09 -1.56
CA PRO A 9 -3.23 8.80 -2.69
C PRO A 9 -4.11 8.78 -3.94
N HIS A 10 -4.84 7.69 -4.16
CA HIS A 10 -5.79 7.43 -5.24
C HIS A 10 -6.59 6.16 -4.94
N LEU A 11 -7.66 5.88 -5.69
CA LEU A 11 -8.49 4.69 -5.57
C LEU A 11 -8.14 3.56 -6.57
N GLY A 12 -6.98 3.63 -7.19
CA GLY A 12 -6.47 2.60 -8.10
C GLY A 12 -6.02 1.33 -7.39
N ALA A 13 -5.54 0.35 -8.16
CA ALA A 13 -5.04 -0.91 -7.64
C ALA A 13 -3.88 -0.71 -6.65
N GLY A 14 -4.00 -1.30 -5.46
CA GLY A 14 -2.94 -1.28 -4.43
C GLY A 14 -3.41 -1.85 -3.11
N GLY A 15 -2.48 -2.45 -2.36
CA GLY A 15 -2.78 -3.07 -1.07
C GLY A 15 -3.19 -2.05 0.01
N ALA A 16 -2.54 -0.89 0.06
CA ALA A 16 -2.90 0.16 1.02
C ALA A 16 -4.31 0.70 0.76
N GLN A 17 -4.69 0.84 -0.52
CA GLN A 17 -6.03 1.25 -0.91
C GLN A 17 -7.08 0.23 -0.43
N LYS A 18 -6.80 -1.07 -0.63
CA LYS A 18 -7.69 -2.14 -0.16
C LYS A 18 -7.87 -2.09 1.36
N VAL A 19 -6.80 -1.95 2.12
CA VAL A 19 -6.87 -1.85 3.59
C VAL A 19 -7.66 -0.62 4.05
N GLY A 20 -7.44 0.54 3.42
CA GLY A 20 -8.21 1.75 3.72
C GLY A 20 -9.70 1.58 3.45
N LEU A 21 -10.06 0.92 2.35
CA LEU A 21 -11.46 0.63 2.02
C LEU A 21 -12.08 -0.42 2.94
N LEU A 22 -11.34 -1.47 3.32
CA LEU A 22 -11.81 -2.45 4.32
C LEU A 22 -12.10 -1.80 5.68
N ALA A 23 -11.23 -0.89 6.13
CA ALA A 23 -11.47 -0.14 7.36
C ALA A 23 -12.69 0.80 7.22
N ALA A 24 -12.83 1.47 6.07
CA ALA A 24 -13.98 2.33 5.80
C ALA A 24 -15.30 1.53 5.79
N GLU A 25 -15.32 0.36 5.13
CA GLU A 25 -16.46 -0.56 5.09
C GLU A 25 -16.87 -1.01 6.49
N HIS A 26 -15.89 -1.51 7.24
CA HIS A 26 -16.14 -2.07 8.58
C HIS A 26 -16.74 -1.02 9.52
N PHE A 27 -16.14 0.17 9.62
CA PHE A 27 -16.64 1.20 10.51
C PHE A 27 -17.94 1.88 10.02
N ALA A 28 -18.15 1.97 8.71
CA ALA A 28 -19.43 2.43 8.16
C ALA A 28 -20.58 1.44 8.50
N ALA A 29 -20.33 0.14 8.42
CA ALA A 29 -21.29 -0.90 8.81
C ALA A 29 -21.65 -0.84 10.31
N GLN A 30 -20.79 -0.28 11.15
CA GLN A 30 -21.03 -0.03 12.57
C GLN A 30 -21.69 1.33 12.84
N GLY A 31 -22.16 2.04 11.83
CA GLY A 31 -22.89 3.29 11.98
C GLY A 31 -22.04 4.56 12.06
N PHE A 32 -20.72 4.48 11.94
CA PHE A 32 -19.89 5.66 11.85
C PHE A 32 -20.04 6.35 10.48
N ARG A 33 -20.06 7.67 10.46
CA ARG A 33 -19.99 8.44 9.21
C ARG A 33 -18.55 8.44 8.69
N VAL A 34 -18.29 7.58 7.73
CA VAL A 34 -16.97 7.39 7.14
C VAL A 34 -16.89 8.00 5.76
N ARG A 35 -15.82 8.75 5.51
CA ARG A 35 -15.52 9.32 4.20
C ARG A 35 -14.14 8.87 3.72
N VAL A 36 -14.07 8.46 2.45
CA VAL A 36 -12.80 8.16 1.77
C VAL A 36 -12.42 9.34 0.88
N LEU A 37 -11.24 9.89 1.13
CA LEU A 37 -10.68 11.02 0.40
C LEU A 37 -9.54 10.56 -0.50
N SER A 38 -9.68 10.76 -1.83
CA SER A 38 -8.62 10.55 -2.82
C SER A 38 -7.87 11.86 -3.09
N LEU A 39 -6.54 11.84 -2.96
CA LEU A 39 -5.71 13.01 -3.28
C LEU A 39 -5.53 13.24 -4.77
N ARG A 40 -5.83 12.26 -5.61
CA ARG A 40 -5.64 12.33 -7.06
C ARG A 40 -6.97 12.21 -7.78
N HIS A 41 -7.31 13.27 -8.53
CA HIS A 41 -8.50 13.30 -9.37
C HIS A 41 -8.37 12.40 -10.60
N GLY A 42 -9.53 11.84 -11.03
CA GLY A 42 -9.63 11.10 -12.30
C GLY A 42 -8.80 9.82 -12.39
N HIS A 43 -8.23 9.34 -11.27
CA HIS A 43 -7.55 8.05 -11.25
C HIS A 43 -8.58 6.93 -11.34
N PRO A 44 -8.39 5.92 -12.22
CA PRO A 44 -9.32 4.81 -12.32
C PRO A 44 -9.56 4.14 -10.97
N VAL A 45 -10.83 4.02 -10.58
CA VAL A 45 -11.24 3.26 -9.41
C VAL A 45 -11.12 1.77 -9.75
N LYS A 46 -10.33 1.03 -8.99
CA LYS A 46 -10.04 -0.39 -9.23
C LYS A 46 -10.63 -1.31 -8.16
N HIS A 47 -10.86 -0.80 -6.97
CA HIS A 47 -11.53 -1.54 -5.90
C HIS A 47 -13.01 -1.15 -5.85
N THR A 48 -13.86 -2.08 -5.45
CA THR A 48 -15.27 -1.80 -5.16
C THR A 48 -15.36 -0.79 -4.02
N ILE A 49 -16.16 0.25 -4.22
CA ILE A 49 -16.46 1.21 -3.16
C ILE A 49 -17.52 0.57 -2.25
N PRO A 50 -17.28 0.48 -0.95
CA PRO A 50 -18.25 -0.12 -0.03
C PRO A 50 -19.54 0.72 0.07
N ALA A 51 -20.67 0.04 0.30
CA ALA A 51 -21.93 0.72 0.57
C ALA A 51 -21.85 1.55 1.86
N GLY A 52 -22.51 2.71 1.87
CA GLY A 52 -22.52 3.60 3.03
C GLY A 52 -21.23 4.42 3.26
N VAL A 53 -20.26 4.33 2.33
CA VAL A 53 -19.04 5.11 2.39
C VAL A 53 -19.08 6.25 1.37
N ASP A 54 -18.99 7.48 1.83
CA ASP A 54 -18.85 8.65 0.97
C ASP A 54 -17.45 8.71 0.36
N VAL A 55 -17.36 8.86 -0.96
CA VAL A 55 -16.09 9.05 -1.65
C VAL A 55 -15.99 10.46 -2.21
N PHE A 56 -14.88 11.10 -1.92
CA PHE A 56 -14.59 12.45 -2.37
C PHE A 56 -13.17 12.52 -2.95
N ASP A 57 -12.96 13.22 -4.04
CA ASP A 57 -11.61 13.52 -4.52
C ASP A 57 -11.31 15.03 -4.47
N LEU A 58 -10.04 15.38 -4.43
CA LEU A 58 -9.61 16.77 -4.29
C LEU A 58 -9.82 17.64 -5.54
N GLY A 59 -10.39 17.06 -6.61
CA GLY A 59 -10.58 17.75 -7.88
C GLY A 59 -9.37 17.71 -8.81
N PRO A 60 -9.48 18.30 -10.02
CA PRO A 60 -8.49 18.20 -11.07
C PRO A 60 -7.14 18.81 -10.69
N ASP A 61 -6.09 18.32 -11.33
CA ASP A 61 -4.70 18.83 -11.25
C ASP A 61 -4.58 20.21 -11.96
N GLU A 62 -5.33 21.21 -11.53
CA GLU A 62 -5.10 22.57 -11.96
C GLU A 62 -3.77 23.05 -11.39
N VAL A 63 -2.90 23.56 -12.27
CA VAL A 63 -1.67 24.24 -11.83
C VAL A 63 -2.11 25.49 -11.09
N VAL A 64 -2.11 25.43 -9.76
CA VAL A 64 -2.40 26.61 -8.93
C VAL A 64 -1.24 27.58 -9.12
N LEU A 65 -1.45 28.52 -10.03
CA LEU A 65 -0.60 29.70 -10.13
C LEU A 65 -0.86 30.53 -8.85
N HIS A 66 0.21 30.98 -8.23
CA HIS A 66 0.12 31.95 -7.16
C HIS A 66 -0.81 33.11 -7.62
N PRO A 67 -1.77 33.59 -6.84
CA PRO A 67 -2.72 34.62 -7.26
C PRO A 67 -2.08 35.81 -7.97
N TRP A 68 -0.96 36.27 -7.50
CA TRP A 68 -0.10 37.31 -8.05
C TRP A 68 0.40 37.05 -9.49
N LEU A 69 0.66 35.80 -9.84
CA LEU A 69 1.03 35.39 -11.20
C LEU A 69 -0.20 35.20 -12.09
N ARG A 70 -1.35 34.86 -11.50
CA ARG A 70 -2.60 34.62 -12.22
C ARG A 70 -3.18 35.92 -12.81
N ASP A 71 -3.13 37.01 -12.06
CA ASP A 71 -3.69 38.30 -12.49
C ASP A 71 -2.82 39.05 -13.48
N GLY A 72 -1.50 38.91 -13.41
CA GLY A 72 -0.56 39.48 -14.40
C GLY A 72 -0.48 38.70 -15.70
N TRP A 73 -0.80 37.40 -15.68
CA TRP A 73 -0.59 36.49 -16.78
C TRP A 73 -1.74 36.43 -17.80
N ASN A 74 -2.98 36.72 -17.37
CA ASN A 74 -4.15 36.71 -18.25
C ASN A 74 -4.21 37.83 -19.28
N ARG A 75 -3.34 38.83 -19.20
CA ARG A 75 -3.41 40.06 -20.01
C ARG A 75 -2.52 40.10 -21.24
N SER A 76 -1.71 39.11 -21.58
CA SER A 76 -0.80 39.22 -22.70
C SER A 76 -0.66 37.98 -23.58
N LEU A 77 -0.71 38.18 -24.86
CA LEU A 77 -0.70 37.26 -25.99
C LEU A 77 0.57 36.38 -26.13
N ARG A 78 0.38 35.12 -26.50
CA ARG A 78 1.26 34.02 -26.95
C ARG A 78 1.32 32.82 -25.98
N ALA A 79 0.28 31.98 -26.06
CA ALA A 79 0.06 30.90 -25.10
C ALA A 79 1.09 29.74 -25.13
N ARG A 80 1.79 29.46 -26.20
CA ARG A 80 2.73 28.31 -26.30
C ARG A 80 4.11 28.57 -25.69
N SER A 81 4.73 29.71 -25.96
CA SER A 81 6.03 30.04 -25.39
C SER A 81 5.96 30.32 -23.88
N ARG A 82 4.81 30.79 -23.41
CA ARG A 82 4.56 31.06 -21.99
C ARG A 82 4.37 29.82 -21.13
N ARG A 83 3.70 28.79 -21.64
CA ARG A 83 3.60 27.52 -20.91
C ARG A 83 4.95 26.90 -20.68
N PHE A 84 5.87 27.01 -21.64
CA PHE A 84 7.23 26.51 -21.51
C PHE A 84 8.01 27.32 -20.45
N THR A 85 7.96 28.64 -20.51
CA THR A 85 8.65 29.52 -19.55
C THR A 85 8.11 29.37 -18.12
N LEU A 86 6.79 29.21 -17.97
CA LEU A 86 6.16 28.97 -16.66
C LEU A 86 6.60 27.64 -16.06
N ALA A 87 6.65 26.58 -16.87
CA ALA A 87 7.12 25.27 -16.40
C ALA A 87 8.59 25.33 -15.94
N GLN A 88 9.43 26.12 -16.62
CA GLN A 88 10.82 26.33 -16.21
C GLN A 88 10.92 27.12 -14.90
N VAL A 89 10.13 28.17 -14.73
CA VAL A 89 10.08 28.95 -13.48
C VAL A 89 9.63 28.09 -12.31
N ILE A 90 8.58 27.27 -12.49
CA ILE A 90 8.12 26.32 -11.47
C ILE A 90 9.22 25.29 -11.14
N LYS A 91 9.91 24.78 -12.17
CA LYS A 91 11.04 23.85 -11.99
C LYS A 91 12.18 24.49 -11.20
N LEU A 92 12.54 25.71 -11.53
CA LEU A 92 13.60 26.47 -10.84
C LEU A 92 13.21 26.74 -9.37
N GLN A 93 11.98 27.19 -9.13
CA GLN A 93 11.47 27.42 -7.76
C GLN A 93 11.51 26.13 -6.92
N ARG A 94 11.16 24.99 -7.50
CA ARG A 94 11.27 23.69 -6.83
C ARG A 94 12.71 23.33 -6.50
N ILE A 95 13.65 23.60 -7.39
CA ILE A 95 15.08 23.36 -7.16
C ILE A 95 15.60 24.25 -6.03
N ILE A 96 15.33 25.54 -6.08
CA ILE A 96 15.76 26.52 -5.05
C ILE A 96 15.17 26.07 -3.68
N LEU A 97 13.90 25.74 -3.62
CA LEU A 97 13.26 25.31 -2.38
C LEU A 97 13.89 24.01 -1.84
N ARG A 98 14.21 23.05 -2.71
CA ARG A 98 14.89 21.80 -2.31
C ARG A 98 16.28 22.08 -1.74
N ILE A 99 17.04 22.99 -2.35
CA ILE A 99 18.35 23.40 -1.85
C ILE A 99 18.21 24.12 -0.50
N SER A 100 17.29 25.06 -0.40
CA SER A 100 17.05 25.80 0.86
C SER A 100 16.68 24.84 2.01
N ILE A 101 15.74 23.91 1.76
CA ILE A 101 15.38 22.90 2.76
C ILE A 101 16.60 22.02 3.10
N ALA A 102 17.44 21.66 2.12
CA ALA A 102 18.60 20.82 2.35
C ALA A 102 19.65 21.54 3.22
N VAL A 103 19.93 22.82 2.94
CA VAL A 103 20.90 23.64 3.67
C VAL A 103 20.43 23.92 5.13
N PHE A 104 19.17 24.26 5.29
CA PHE A 104 18.63 24.60 6.62
C PHE A 104 18.06 23.39 7.37
N TRP A 105 18.25 22.19 6.85
CA TRP A 105 17.66 20.97 7.39
C TRP A 105 17.93 20.75 8.88
N PRO A 106 19.19 20.88 9.40
CA PRO A 106 19.46 20.62 10.81
C PRO A 106 18.65 21.55 11.74
N VAL A 107 18.49 22.81 11.34
CA VAL A 107 17.71 23.80 12.12
C VAL A 107 16.22 23.52 12.01
N ILE A 108 15.73 23.15 10.81
CA ILE A 108 14.34 22.76 10.58
C ILE A 108 13.99 21.55 11.45
N GLU A 109 14.83 20.52 11.43
CA GLU A 109 14.59 19.28 12.17
C GLU A 109 14.51 19.51 13.69
N LEU A 110 15.37 20.40 14.22
CA LEU A 110 15.39 20.76 15.62
C LEU A 110 14.16 21.59 16.04
N GLN A 111 13.71 22.53 15.17
CA GLN A 111 12.65 23.48 15.51
C GLN A 111 11.24 23.00 15.20
N MET A 112 11.08 21.95 14.41
CA MET A 112 9.76 21.42 14.06
C MET A 112 9.17 20.60 15.21
N HIS A 113 8.29 21.24 15.98
CA HIS A 113 7.53 20.58 17.03
C HIS A 113 6.04 20.95 16.95
N PRO A 114 5.10 19.99 17.12
CA PRO A 114 3.65 20.27 16.96
C PRO A 114 3.11 21.30 17.93
N ALA A 115 3.66 21.37 19.14
CA ALA A 115 3.23 22.34 20.16
C ALA A 115 3.63 23.79 19.82
N ASN A 116 4.57 24.03 18.90
CA ASN A 116 5.12 25.35 18.64
C ASN A 116 5.13 25.68 17.14
N THR A 117 4.42 26.71 16.72
CA THR A 117 4.52 27.24 15.38
C THR A 117 5.77 28.11 15.24
N THR A 118 6.87 27.52 14.85
CA THR A 118 8.14 28.20 14.62
C THR A 118 8.23 28.79 13.21
N TRP A 119 9.26 29.62 12.95
CA TRP A 119 9.55 30.08 11.59
C TRP A 119 9.84 28.91 10.62
N ALA A 120 10.43 27.81 11.09
CA ALA A 120 10.70 26.62 10.31
C ALA A 120 9.40 25.95 9.84
N THR A 121 8.39 25.85 10.73
CA THR A 121 7.05 25.37 10.37
C THR A 121 6.43 26.25 9.28
N ARG A 122 6.48 27.57 9.44
CA ARG A 122 5.95 28.52 8.44
C ARG A 122 6.67 28.41 7.10
N LEU A 123 8.00 28.29 7.12
CA LEU A 123 8.82 28.13 5.91
C LEU A 123 8.42 26.87 5.14
N LEU A 124 8.29 25.73 5.82
CA LEU A 124 7.88 24.48 5.21
C LEU A 124 6.43 24.53 4.72
N GLN A 125 5.51 25.11 5.45
CA GLN A 125 4.13 25.28 5.01
C GLN A 125 4.01 26.17 3.77
N LEU A 126 4.80 27.25 3.66
CA LEU A 126 4.91 28.07 2.45
C LEU A 126 5.58 27.34 1.28
N GLY A 127 6.46 26.38 1.58
CA GLY A 127 7.14 25.58 0.57
C GLY A 127 6.31 24.41 0.02
N LEU A 128 5.46 23.80 0.82
CA LEU A 128 4.69 22.61 0.45
C LEU A 128 3.79 22.79 -0.78
N PRO A 129 3.08 23.92 -1.00
CA PRO A 129 2.32 24.14 -2.23
C PRO A 129 3.17 24.02 -3.50
N ARG A 130 4.44 24.44 -3.42
CA ARG A 130 5.39 24.36 -4.53
C ARG A 130 5.94 22.96 -4.76
N LEU A 131 5.95 22.10 -3.72
CA LEU A 131 6.39 20.70 -3.78
C LEU A 131 5.27 19.75 -4.15
N ALA A 132 4.13 19.88 -3.50
CA ALA A 132 2.98 18.99 -3.62
C ALA A 132 1.86 19.56 -4.50
N GLY A 133 1.96 20.85 -4.88
CA GLY A 133 0.99 21.54 -5.70
C GLY A 133 -0.35 21.73 -4.99
N TYR A 134 -1.40 21.86 -5.79
CA TYR A 134 -2.78 22.11 -5.32
C TYR A 134 -3.28 21.08 -4.29
N ARG A 135 -2.75 19.84 -4.29
CA ARG A 135 -3.19 18.78 -3.37
C ARG A 135 -3.02 19.14 -1.91
N TYR A 136 -1.92 19.81 -1.57
CA TYR A 136 -1.70 20.25 -0.20
C TYR A 136 -2.67 21.38 0.19
N GLU A 137 -2.79 22.40 -0.66
CA GLU A 137 -3.67 23.55 -0.39
C GLU A 137 -5.13 23.12 -0.27
N ARG A 138 -5.57 22.29 -1.22
CA ARG A 138 -6.94 21.78 -1.25
C ARG A 138 -7.24 20.86 -0.06
N LEU A 139 -6.30 19.98 0.29
CA LEU A 139 -6.44 19.11 1.46
C LEU A 139 -6.57 19.95 2.74
N ARG A 140 -5.73 20.98 2.90
CA ARG A 140 -5.78 21.88 4.04
C ARG A 140 -7.09 22.66 4.10
N GLU A 141 -7.55 23.20 2.97
CA GLU A 141 -8.83 23.90 2.85
C GLU A 141 -9.99 22.99 3.26
N VAL A 142 -10.07 21.79 2.69
CA VAL A 142 -11.15 20.83 2.96
C VAL A 142 -11.12 20.37 4.42
N MET A 143 -9.95 20.08 4.98
CA MET A 143 -9.82 19.72 6.40
C MET A 143 -10.27 20.87 7.33
N SER A 144 -9.89 22.11 7.01
CA SER A 144 -10.24 23.28 7.84
C SER A 144 -11.71 23.64 7.78
N THR A 145 -12.36 23.42 6.62
CA THR A 145 -13.79 23.73 6.43
C THR A 145 -14.71 22.64 6.94
N GLN A 146 -14.39 21.36 6.66
CA GLN A 146 -15.24 20.23 7.02
C GLN A 146 -14.94 19.65 8.41
N ARG A 147 -13.76 19.95 8.97
CA ARG A 147 -13.35 19.61 10.34
C ARG A 147 -13.64 18.17 10.74
N PRO A 148 -13.01 17.16 10.07
CA PRO A 148 -13.17 15.78 10.48
C PRO A 148 -12.70 15.57 11.91
N LYS A 149 -13.36 14.69 12.68
CA LYS A 149 -12.93 14.39 14.04
C LYS A 149 -11.63 13.55 14.03
N ARG A 150 -11.53 12.62 13.09
CA ARG A 150 -10.43 11.64 12.97
C ARG A 150 -10.01 11.46 11.53
N VAL A 151 -8.72 11.27 11.32
CA VAL A 151 -8.14 11.05 9.99
C VAL A 151 -7.19 9.87 10.06
N LEU A 152 -7.44 8.85 9.25
CA LEU A 152 -6.51 7.77 8.95
C LEU A 152 -5.88 8.04 7.58
N SER A 153 -4.58 8.17 7.53
CA SER A 153 -3.83 8.41 6.30
C SER A 153 -2.91 7.23 5.99
N LEU A 154 -2.82 6.82 4.74
CA LEU A 154 -2.02 5.67 4.32
C LEU A 154 -0.99 6.06 3.26
N LEU A 155 0.21 5.52 3.38
CA LEU A 155 1.37 5.73 2.51
C LEU A 155 2.10 7.07 2.72
N THR A 156 3.43 7.01 2.71
CA THR A 156 4.35 8.07 3.14
C THR A 156 4.02 9.47 2.63
N LYS A 157 3.85 9.65 1.30
CA LYS A 157 3.58 10.99 0.75
C LYS A 157 2.22 11.54 1.19
N THR A 158 1.20 10.69 1.24
CA THR A 158 -0.13 11.03 1.75
C THR A 158 -0.06 11.41 3.22
N ASN A 159 0.63 10.60 4.02
CA ASN A 159 0.84 10.81 5.45
C ASN A 159 1.49 12.18 5.72
N VAL A 160 2.57 12.51 5.00
CA VAL A 160 3.24 13.82 5.12
C VAL A 160 2.29 14.97 4.80
N LEU A 161 1.49 14.85 3.74
CA LEU A 161 0.52 15.88 3.36
C LEU A 161 -0.60 16.04 4.40
N CYS A 162 -1.11 14.93 4.96
CA CYS A 162 -2.11 14.96 6.02
C CYS A 162 -1.56 15.59 7.30
N CYS A 163 -0.36 15.22 7.73
CA CYS A 163 0.29 15.83 8.89
C CYS A 163 0.50 17.35 8.70
N ALA A 164 0.93 17.75 7.51
CA ALA A 164 1.14 19.15 7.20
C ALA A 164 -0.17 19.95 7.14
N ALA A 165 -1.21 19.38 6.54
CA ALA A 165 -2.53 20.01 6.44
C ALA A 165 -3.24 20.11 7.80
N ALA A 166 -3.03 19.13 8.67
CA ALA A 166 -3.60 19.04 10.01
C ALA A 166 -2.73 19.68 11.10
N TRP A 167 -1.62 20.33 10.77
CA TRP A 167 -0.61 20.77 11.74
C TRP A 167 -1.16 21.60 12.89
N ASP A 168 -2.07 22.50 12.58
CA ASP A 168 -2.70 23.46 13.48
C ASP A 168 -4.20 23.15 13.72
N GLN A 169 -4.67 21.95 13.42
CA GLN A 169 -6.07 21.58 13.52
C GLN A 169 -6.34 20.61 14.69
N PRO A 170 -7.44 20.79 15.42
CA PRO A 170 -7.81 19.93 16.54
C PRO A 170 -8.53 18.66 16.04
N LEU A 171 -7.78 17.72 15.48
CA LEU A 171 -8.28 16.42 15.03
C LEU A 171 -7.33 15.30 15.46
N HIS A 172 -7.84 14.10 15.63
CA HIS A 172 -7.03 12.90 15.88
C HIS A 172 -6.49 12.36 14.55
N LEU A 173 -5.16 12.37 14.40
CA LEU A 173 -4.48 11.98 13.16
C LEU A 173 -3.69 10.70 13.35
N VAL A 174 -4.06 9.68 12.59
CA VAL A 174 -3.35 8.42 12.47
C VAL A 174 -2.68 8.35 11.11
N VAL A 175 -1.37 8.13 11.07
CA VAL A 175 -0.62 7.90 9.84
C VAL A 175 -0.11 6.47 9.79
N SER A 176 -0.22 5.84 8.64
CA SER A 176 0.09 4.42 8.49
C SER A 176 1.13 4.16 7.40
N GLU A 177 2.29 3.62 7.81
CA GLU A 177 3.29 3.10 6.88
C GLU A 177 2.97 1.66 6.51
N ARG A 178 3.01 1.40 5.21
CA ARG A 178 2.64 0.09 4.63
C ARG A 178 3.79 -0.57 3.86
N ASN A 179 4.96 0.07 3.84
CA ASN A 179 6.17 -0.46 3.23
C ASN A 179 7.35 -0.22 4.17
N ASP A 180 8.37 -1.07 4.08
CA ASP A 180 9.60 -0.89 4.86
C ASP A 180 10.31 0.40 4.41
N PRO A 181 10.44 1.40 5.29
CA PRO A 181 11.07 2.67 4.98
C PRO A 181 12.54 2.55 4.53
N ARG A 182 13.24 1.50 4.99
CA ARG A 182 14.65 1.23 4.66
C ARG A 182 14.83 0.77 3.22
N ARG A 183 13.79 0.17 2.63
CA ARG A 183 13.79 -0.40 1.27
C ARG A 183 12.99 0.40 0.26
N GLN A 184 12.26 1.40 0.74
CA GLN A 184 11.44 2.25 -0.10
C GLN A 184 12.33 3.24 -0.88
N SER A 185 12.26 3.20 -2.20
CA SER A 185 12.86 4.24 -3.06
C SER A 185 12.05 5.55 -2.94
N LEU A 186 12.37 6.32 -1.91
CA LEU A 186 11.76 7.62 -1.65
C LEU A 186 12.79 8.73 -1.89
N GLU A 187 12.40 9.78 -2.61
CA GLU A 187 13.26 10.96 -2.75
C GLU A 187 13.69 11.48 -1.36
N GLN A 188 14.95 11.88 -1.22
CA GLN A 188 15.53 12.32 0.07
C GLN A 188 14.69 13.41 0.76
N LEU A 189 14.12 14.33 -0.02
CA LEU A 189 13.24 15.37 0.50
C LEU A 189 12.02 14.79 1.24
N TRP A 190 11.31 13.84 0.65
CA TRP A 190 10.14 13.23 1.27
C TRP A 190 10.51 12.38 2.49
N SER A 191 11.68 11.75 2.47
CA SER A 191 12.22 11.05 3.64
C SER A 191 12.49 12.01 4.81
N ARG A 192 13.05 13.19 4.53
CA ARG A 192 13.26 14.24 5.53
C ARG A 192 11.92 14.80 6.04
N LEU A 193 10.99 15.15 5.13
CA LEU A 193 9.67 15.66 5.51
C LEU A 193 8.89 14.66 6.38
N ARG A 194 9.02 13.35 6.13
CA ARG A 194 8.44 12.32 6.98
C ARG A 194 8.91 12.46 8.42
N LYS A 195 10.22 12.59 8.67
CA LYS A 195 10.79 12.70 10.02
C LYS A 195 10.19 13.84 10.84
N VAL A 196 9.94 14.99 10.21
CA VAL A 196 9.44 16.17 10.93
C VAL A 196 7.92 16.22 11.00
N TYR A 197 7.22 15.89 9.90
CA TYR A 197 5.77 16.00 9.87
C TYR A 197 5.06 14.90 10.65
N TYR A 198 5.61 13.69 10.73
CA TYR A 198 5.00 12.60 11.52
C TYR A 198 4.95 12.91 13.02
N ARG A 199 5.74 13.85 13.52
CA ARG A 199 5.62 14.37 14.90
C ARG A 199 4.25 14.97 15.20
N ARG A 200 3.48 15.41 14.15
CA ARG A 200 2.10 15.89 14.29
C ARG A 200 1.10 14.75 14.48
N ALA A 201 1.40 13.56 14.01
CA ALA A 201 0.48 12.45 14.16
C ALA A 201 0.31 12.07 15.63
N ASP A 202 -0.94 11.86 16.05
CA ASP A 202 -1.25 11.35 17.38
C ASP A 202 -0.82 9.89 17.50
N VAL A 203 -0.95 9.14 16.39
CA VAL A 203 -0.46 7.76 16.29
C VAL A 203 0.22 7.55 14.94
N VAL A 204 1.45 7.04 14.98
CA VAL A 204 2.15 6.49 13.82
C VAL A 204 1.96 4.98 13.84
N THR A 205 1.52 4.39 12.73
CA THR A 205 1.30 2.95 12.67
C THR A 205 2.12 2.29 11.58
N ALA A 206 2.42 1.02 11.79
CA ALA A 206 2.99 0.13 10.80
C ALA A 206 2.23 -1.19 10.77
N ASN A 207 2.29 -1.90 9.64
CA ASN A 207 1.57 -3.15 9.46
C ASN A 207 2.40 -4.41 9.78
N THR A 208 3.69 -4.27 10.09
CA THR A 208 4.60 -5.36 10.47
C THR A 208 5.57 -4.90 11.55
N LYS A 209 6.08 -5.85 12.34
CA LYS A 209 7.10 -5.58 13.37
C LYS A 209 8.37 -4.99 12.75
N GLY A 210 8.81 -5.52 11.60
CA GLY A 210 9.99 -5.02 10.93
C GLY A 210 9.85 -3.57 10.44
N VAL A 211 8.64 -3.10 10.12
CA VAL A 211 8.38 -1.69 9.80
C VAL A 211 8.35 -0.84 11.07
N ILE A 212 7.81 -1.37 12.19
CA ILE A 212 7.89 -0.72 13.52
C ILE A 212 9.35 -0.44 13.89
N GLU A 213 10.21 -1.46 13.84
CA GLU A 213 11.64 -1.34 14.12
C GLU A 213 12.32 -0.27 13.24
N ALA A 214 11.98 -0.25 11.94
CA ALA A 214 12.49 0.76 11.03
C ALA A 214 12.05 2.17 11.41
N LEU A 215 10.82 2.35 11.87
CA LEU A 215 10.29 3.65 12.29
C LEU A 215 10.89 4.10 13.63
N GLN A 216 11.15 3.19 14.56
CA GLN A 216 11.78 3.49 15.85
C GLN A 216 13.15 4.15 15.70
N VAL A 217 13.96 3.67 14.74
CA VAL A 217 15.30 4.26 14.48
C VAL A 217 15.22 5.59 13.71
N MET A 218 14.06 5.93 13.12
CA MET A 218 13.93 7.11 12.25
C MET A 218 13.57 8.39 13.00
N GLY A 219 12.98 8.28 14.18
CA GLY A 219 12.55 9.44 14.95
C GLY A 219 11.71 9.06 16.17
N GLU A 220 11.37 10.07 16.95
CA GLU A 220 10.48 9.96 18.10
C GLU A 220 9.04 10.31 17.66
N TRP A 221 8.10 9.46 18.04
CA TRP A 221 6.68 9.60 17.70
C TRP A 221 5.87 9.71 18.99
N GLN A 222 4.76 10.44 18.98
CA GLN A 222 3.89 10.53 20.17
C GLN A 222 3.42 9.14 20.61
N ARG A 223 3.02 8.32 19.65
CA ARG A 223 2.63 6.92 19.85
C ARG A 223 2.98 6.14 18.60
N LEU A 224 3.63 4.98 18.72
CA LEU A 224 3.98 4.09 17.62
C LEU A 224 3.33 2.72 17.86
N GLU A 225 2.47 2.28 16.94
CA GLU A 225 1.64 1.09 17.11
C GLU A 225 1.73 0.14 15.91
N LEU A 226 1.72 -1.14 16.20
CA LEU A 226 1.55 -2.17 15.19
C LEU A 226 0.07 -2.28 14.84
N LEU A 227 -0.29 -1.92 13.60
CA LEU A 227 -1.67 -2.00 13.11
C LEU A 227 -1.72 -2.92 11.88
N PRO A 228 -1.89 -4.23 12.08
CA PRO A 228 -1.88 -5.21 11.00
C PRO A 228 -3.06 -5.00 10.03
N ASN A 229 -2.92 -5.54 8.81
CA ASN A 229 -4.02 -5.51 7.85
C ASN A 229 -5.13 -6.44 8.31
N PRO A 230 -6.39 -6.01 8.34
CA PRO A 230 -7.51 -6.89 8.65
C PRO A 230 -7.82 -7.79 7.45
N LEU A 231 -8.45 -8.92 7.71
CA LEU A 231 -9.00 -9.75 6.65
C LEU A 231 -10.30 -9.15 6.08
N PRO A 232 -10.56 -9.30 4.76
CA PRO A 232 -11.89 -9.09 4.22
C PRO A 232 -12.93 -9.99 4.91
N ALA A 233 -14.13 -9.47 5.18
CA ALA A 233 -15.21 -10.24 5.83
C ALA A 233 -15.53 -11.55 5.08
N THR A 234 -15.39 -11.58 3.75
CA THR A 234 -15.57 -12.77 2.91
C THR A 234 -14.54 -13.88 3.15
N LEU A 235 -13.46 -13.59 3.87
CA LEU A 235 -12.38 -14.52 4.22
C LEU A 235 -12.34 -14.82 5.73
N SER A 236 -13.29 -14.33 6.49
CA SER A 236 -13.38 -14.66 7.91
C SER A 236 -13.68 -16.17 8.11
N ARG A 237 -13.34 -16.68 9.27
CA ARG A 237 -13.53 -18.11 9.61
C ARG A 237 -14.96 -18.60 9.39
N SER A 238 -15.95 -17.74 9.66
CA SER A 238 -17.37 -18.06 9.50
C SER A 238 -17.87 -18.12 8.05
N SER A 239 -17.11 -17.56 7.11
CA SER A 239 -17.55 -17.41 5.71
C SER A 239 -17.15 -18.58 4.80
N ILE A 240 -16.25 -19.47 5.23
CA ILE A 240 -15.71 -20.54 4.38
C ILE A 240 -16.14 -21.90 4.93
N GLU A 241 -17.32 -22.37 4.51
CA GLU A 241 -17.93 -23.61 4.98
C GLU A 241 -17.35 -24.90 4.40
N SER A 242 -16.65 -24.85 3.26
CA SER A 242 -16.08 -26.04 2.61
C SER A 242 -14.72 -25.78 1.97
N THR A 243 -13.84 -26.78 2.02
CA THR A 243 -12.59 -26.75 1.23
C THR A 243 -12.94 -27.03 -0.23
N PRO A 244 -12.79 -26.07 -1.15
CA PRO A 244 -13.12 -26.29 -2.55
C PRO A 244 -12.17 -27.32 -3.17
N LYS A 245 -12.66 -28.06 -4.17
CA LYS A 245 -11.79 -28.96 -4.97
C LYS A 245 -10.77 -28.11 -5.73
N ARG A 246 -9.50 -28.26 -5.35
CA ARG A 246 -8.40 -27.49 -5.95
C ARG A 246 -7.91 -28.13 -7.25
N THR A 247 -7.56 -27.28 -8.22
CA THR A 247 -6.93 -27.70 -9.48
C THR A 247 -5.40 -27.60 -9.35
N HIS A 248 -4.65 -28.29 -10.19
CA HIS A 248 -3.18 -28.21 -10.25
C HIS A 248 -2.73 -26.85 -10.82
N GLN A 249 -2.96 -25.80 -10.02
CA GLN A 249 -2.69 -24.41 -10.41
C GLN A 249 -1.84 -23.71 -9.37
N ILE A 250 -0.76 -23.09 -9.83
CA ILE A 250 0.07 -22.15 -9.07
C ILE A 250 -0.47 -20.75 -9.34
N LEU A 251 -0.82 -20.02 -8.29
CA LEU A 251 -1.41 -18.69 -8.38
C LEU A 251 -0.44 -17.63 -7.86
N ALA A 252 -0.25 -16.57 -8.64
CA ALA A 252 0.34 -15.33 -8.15
C ALA A 252 -0.63 -14.15 -8.37
N VAL A 253 -0.87 -13.36 -7.33
CA VAL A 253 -1.73 -12.18 -7.37
C VAL A 253 -0.90 -10.95 -7.05
N ALA A 254 -0.56 -10.17 -8.07
CA ALA A 254 0.34 -9.04 -7.91
C ALA A 254 0.24 -8.04 -9.07
N ARG A 255 0.71 -6.79 -8.85
CA ARG A 255 1.02 -5.90 -9.98
C ARG A 255 2.18 -6.50 -10.78
N LEU A 256 2.11 -6.44 -12.10
CA LEU A 256 3.18 -6.93 -12.98
C LEU A 256 4.30 -5.87 -13.06
N VAL A 257 5.15 -5.84 -12.02
CA VAL A 257 6.29 -4.93 -11.86
C VAL A 257 7.52 -5.72 -11.37
N PRO A 258 8.76 -5.26 -11.62
CA PRO A 258 9.98 -5.99 -11.26
C PRO A 258 10.07 -6.37 -9.78
N GLN A 259 9.51 -5.54 -8.90
CA GLN A 259 9.43 -5.80 -7.45
C GLN A 259 8.83 -7.16 -7.11
N LYS A 260 7.86 -7.62 -7.90
CA LYS A 260 7.08 -8.84 -7.61
C LYS A 260 7.75 -10.14 -8.04
N GLY A 261 8.86 -10.06 -8.78
CA GLY A 261 9.69 -11.21 -9.11
C GLY A 261 9.00 -12.29 -9.94
N LEU A 262 7.97 -11.96 -10.71
CA LEU A 262 7.21 -12.95 -11.49
C LEU A 262 8.06 -13.61 -12.59
N ASP A 263 9.09 -12.92 -13.04
CA ASP A 263 10.14 -13.46 -13.91
C ASP A 263 10.86 -14.67 -13.29
N LEU A 264 11.11 -14.64 -11.96
CA LEU A 264 11.69 -15.74 -11.20
C LEU A 264 10.73 -16.92 -11.09
N LEU A 265 9.42 -16.66 -10.95
CA LEU A 265 8.40 -17.72 -10.93
C LEU A 265 8.36 -18.48 -12.25
N LEU A 266 8.39 -17.75 -13.38
CA LEU A 266 8.41 -18.38 -14.71
C LEU A 266 9.67 -19.22 -14.91
N GLN A 267 10.85 -18.73 -14.50
CA GLN A 267 12.10 -19.50 -14.54
C GLN A 267 12.03 -20.75 -13.66
N ALA A 268 11.53 -20.61 -12.43
CA ALA A 268 11.40 -21.72 -11.49
C ALA A 268 10.48 -22.83 -12.03
N PHE A 269 9.34 -22.44 -12.59
CA PHE A 269 8.39 -23.42 -13.18
C PHE A 269 8.95 -24.09 -14.43
N ALA A 270 9.63 -23.35 -15.30
CA ALA A 270 10.23 -23.90 -16.51
C ALA A 270 11.35 -24.93 -16.22
N ALA A 271 12.05 -24.74 -15.10
CA ALA A 271 13.15 -25.63 -14.68
C ALA A 271 12.67 -26.95 -14.05
N LEU A 272 11.39 -27.07 -13.71
CA LEU A 272 10.84 -28.31 -13.16
C LEU A 272 10.91 -29.45 -14.17
N PRO A 273 11.13 -30.71 -13.71
CA PRO A 273 11.02 -31.88 -14.57
C PRO A 273 9.68 -31.92 -15.31
N LEU A 274 9.69 -32.36 -16.56
CA LEU A 274 8.48 -32.45 -17.40
C LEU A 274 7.38 -33.27 -16.74
N ASP A 275 7.74 -34.40 -16.15
CA ASP A 275 6.79 -35.30 -15.47
C ASP A 275 6.13 -34.62 -14.25
N CYS A 276 6.89 -33.83 -13.51
CA CYS A 276 6.37 -33.05 -12.37
C CYS A 276 5.42 -31.95 -12.81
N ARG A 277 5.77 -31.19 -13.85
CA ARG A 277 4.99 -30.02 -14.28
C ARG A 277 3.81 -30.37 -15.19
N ASN A 278 3.75 -31.62 -15.73
CA ASN A 278 2.64 -32.05 -16.57
C ASN A 278 1.31 -31.97 -15.80
N GLY A 279 0.31 -31.33 -16.42
CA GLY A 279 -0.99 -31.06 -15.79
C GLY A 279 -1.03 -29.90 -14.81
N TRP A 280 0.09 -29.22 -14.54
CA TRP A 280 0.16 -27.99 -13.75
C TRP A 280 0.18 -26.74 -14.63
N SER A 281 -0.35 -25.66 -14.10
CA SER A 281 -0.38 -24.36 -14.77
C SER A 281 -0.08 -23.22 -13.79
N ILE A 282 0.35 -22.07 -14.33
CA ILE A 282 0.50 -20.82 -13.61
C ILE A 282 -0.64 -19.89 -14.01
N THR A 283 -1.26 -19.23 -13.03
CA THR A 283 -2.16 -18.10 -13.27
C THR A 283 -1.60 -16.85 -12.59
N LEU A 284 -1.37 -15.82 -13.39
CA LEU A 284 -0.95 -14.49 -12.96
C LEU A 284 -2.16 -13.55 -12.97
N VAL A 285 -2.63 -13.18 -11.78
CA VAL A 285 -3.74 -12.24 -11.59
C VAL A 285 -3.17 -10.87 -11.26
N GLY A 286 -3.39 -9.93 -12.14
CA GLY A 286 -2.89 -8.57 -12.03
C GLY A 286 -2.52 -7.98 -13.38
N ASP A 287 -2.06 -6.73 -13.36
CA ASP A 287 -1.60 -6.02 -14.55
C ASP A 287 -0.43 -5.10 -14.21
N GLY A 288 0.30 -4.67 -15.22
CA GLY A 288 1.43 -3.76 -15.04
C GLY A 288 2.37 -3.71 -16.24
N PRO A 289 3.40 -2.85 -16.17
CA PRO A 289 4.32 -2.61 -17.29
C PRO A 289 5.12 -3.84 -17.72
N GLU A 290 5.33 -4.83 -16.83
CA GLU A 290 6.08 -6.06 -17.14
C GLU A 290 5.25 -7.11 -17.90
N ARG A 291 3.96 -6.87 -18.17
CA ARG A 291 3.09 -7.87 -18.80
C ARG A 291 3.69 -8.43 -20.09
N GLN A 292 4.06 -7.54 -21.02
CA GLN A 292 4.59 -7.95 -22.31
C GLN A 292 5.92 -8.69 -22.18
N SER A 293 6.79 -8.24 -21.27
CA SER A 293 8.07 -8.90 -20.98
C SER A 293 7.88 -10.31 -20.41
N LEU A 294 6.92 -10.50 -19.50
CA LEU A 294 6.60 -11.80 -18.92
C LEU A 294 5.95 -12.76 -19.93
N GLU A 295 5.08 -12.26 -20.82
CA GLU A 295 4.50 -13.03 -21.92
C GLU A 295 5.61 -13.52 -22.87
N HIS A 296 6.55 -12.66 -23.24
CA HIS A 296 7.71 -13.01 -24.06
C HIS A 296 8.60 -14.05 -23.36
N GLN A 297 8.96 -13.83 -22.11
CA GLN A 297 9.76 -14.78 -21.32
C GLN A 297 9.09 -16.16 -21.22
N SER A 298 7.77 -16.22 -21.06
CA SER A 298 7.05 -17.49 -21.00
C SER A 298 7.14 -18.27 -22.32
N ALA A 299 7.17 -17.56 -23.44
CA ALA A 299 7.34 -18.16 -24.78
C ALA A 299 8.79 -18.64 -24.98
N GLU A 300 9.79 -17.83 -24.62
CA GLU A 300 11.22 -18.21 -24.69
C GLU A 300 11.53 -19.46 -23.84
N LEU A 301 10.90 -19.57 -22.65
CA LEU A 301 11.03 -20.71 -21.76
C LEU A 301 10.19 -21.94 -22.20
N GLY A 302 9.43 -21.85 -23.29
CA GLY A 302 8.59 -22.93 -23.80
C GLY A 302 7.40 -23.30 -22.92
N ILE A 303 6.98 -22.44 -22.02
CA ILE A 303 5.89 -22.67 -21.05
C ILE A 303 4.62 -21.83 -21.29
N ALA A 304 4.55 -21.06 -22.38
CA ALA A 304 3.44 -20.17 -22.65
C ALA A 304 2.07 -20.87 -22.62
N HIS A 305 2.02 -22.15 -23.03
CA HIS A 305 0.80 -22.98 -23.02
C HIS A 305 0.27 -23.27 -21.60
N ALA A 306 1.14 -23.19 -20.58
CA ALA A 306 0.82 -23.45 -19.18
C ALA A 306 0.68 -22.16 -18.34
N VAL A 307 0.82 -20.96 -18.94
CA VAL A 307 0.77 -19.68 -18.23
C VAL A 307 -0.44 -18.86 -18.67
N THR A 308 -1.28 -18.48 -17.73
CA THR A 308 -2.44 -17.63 -17.97
C THR A 308 -2.25 -16.24 -17.33
N PHE A 309 -2.34 -15.19 -18.14
CA PHE A 309 -2.35 -13.80 -17.70
C PHE A 309 -3.80 -13.33 -17.57
N ALA A 310 -4.39 -13.44 -16.38
CA ALA A 310 -5.80 -13.18 -16.12
C ALA A 310 -6.18 -11.68 -16.11
N GLY A 311 -5.18 -10.78 -16.12
CA GLY A 311 -5.39 -9.35 -15.98
C GLY A 311 -5.77 -8.94 -14.55
N PHE A 312 -6.04 -7.66 -14.35
CA PHE A 312 -6.49 -7.16 -13.05
C PHE A 312 -7.87 -7.73 -12.68
N ARG A 313 -8.01 -8.19 -11.43
CA ARG A 313 -9.28 -8.59 -10.82
C ARG A 313 -9.46 -7.84 -9.50
N SER A 314 -10.61 -7.24 -9.29
CA SER A 314 -10.96 -6.56 -8.04
C SER A 314 -11.13 -7.56 -6.88
N ASP A 315 -11.67 -8.74 -7.20
CA ASP A 315 -11.80 -9.87 -6.30
C ASP A 315 -11.06 -11.10 -6.84
N PRO A 316 -9.86 -11.41 -6.33
CA PRO A 316 -9.10 -12.59 -6.72
C PRO A 316 -9.50 -13.87 -5.96
N LEU A 317 -10.51 -13.81 -5.07
CA LEU A 317 -10.87 -14.92 -4.19
C LEU A 317 -11.24 -16.20 -4.97
N THR A 318 -11.95 -16.05 -6.07
CA THR A 318 -12.34 -17.21 -6.92
C THR A 318 -11.12 -17.96 -7.48
N PHE A 319 -10.04 -17.25 -7.77
CA PHE A 319 -8.76 -17.87 -8.19
C PHE A 319 -8.08 -18.54 -7.00
N MET A 320 -8.07 -17.92 -5.83
CA MET A 320 -7.49 -18.48 -4.60
C MET A 320 -8.22 -19.77 -4.16
N GLN A 321 -9.53 -19.83 -4.33
CA GLN A 321 -10.31 -21.01 -4.02
C GLN A 321 -9.98 -22.21 -4.94
N ARG A 322 -9.63 -21.96 -6.19
CA ARG A 322 -9.33 -23.00 -7.19
C ARG A 322 -7.87 -23.44 -7.20
N ALA A 323 -6.94 -22.54 -6.90
CA ALA A 323 -5.52 -22.84 -6.95
C ALA A 323 -5.10 -23.85 -5.86
N ALA A 324 -3.99 -24.56 -6.10
CA ALA A 324 -3.40 -25.49 -5.15
C ALA A 324 -2.21 -24.90 -4.38
N ILE A 325 -1.49 -23.94 -4.96
CA ILE A 325 -0.30 -23.31 -4.40
C ILE A 325 -0.36 -21.80 -4.66
N PHE A 326 -0.02 -21.00 -3.68
CA PHE A 326 0.20 -19.56 -3.86
C PHE A 326 1.70 -19.26 -3.95
N ALA A 327 2.10 -18.44 -4.92
CA ALA A 327 3.49 -18.06 -5.16
C ALA A 327 3.72 -16.57 -4.93
N LEU A 328 4.70 -16.22 -4.06
CA LEU A 328 5.12 -14.86 -3.79
C LEU A 328 6.64 -14.70 -3.95
N PRO A 329 7.16 -14.65 -5.18
CA PRO A 329 8.59 -14.55 -5.46
C PRO A 329 9.15 -13.15 -5.33
N SER A 330 8.52 -12.30 -4.55
CA SER A 330 8.79 -10.86 -4.48
C SER A 330 10.22 -10.53 -4.04
N ARG A 331 10.78 -9.46 -4.60
CA ARG A 331 12.09 -8.94 -4.22
C ARG A 331 12.05 -8.11 -2.93
N PHE A 332 10.91 -7.52 -2.61
CA PHE A 332 10.60 -6.90 -1.31
C PHE A 332 9.09 -6.68 -1.13
N GLU A 333 8.62 -6.72 0.11
CA GLU A 333 7.23 -6.51 0.51
C GLU A 333 7.15 -5.72 1.84
N GLY A 334 5.98 -5.08 2.07
CA GLY A 334 5.51 -4.79 3.42
C GLY A 334 4.75 -6.00 3.95
N MET A 335 3.47 -5.83 4.28
CA MET A 335 2.54 -6.94 4.54
C MET A 335 1.73 -7.20 3.27
N PRO A 336 2.00 -8.28 2.51
CA PRO A 336 1.36 -8.51 1.22
C PRO A 336 -0.07 -9.02 1.39
N ASN A 337 -1.08 -8.19 1.08
CA ASN A 337 -2.50 -8.57 1.23
C ASN A 337 -2.86 -9.83 0.44
N ALA A 338 -2.28 -10.01 -0.75
CA ALA A 338 -2.54 -11.20 -1.56
C ALA A 338 -2.08 -12.50 -0.86
N LEU A 339 -1.00 -12.44 -0.08
CA LEU A 339 -0.56 -13.57 0.75
C LEU A 339 -1.52 -13.81 1.91
N LEU A 340 -1.95 -12.73 2.60
CA LEU A 340 -2.98 -12.83 3.65
C LEU A 340 -4.24 -13.51 3.12
N GLU A 341 -4.73 -13.07 1.98
CA GLU A 341 -5.94 -13.57 1.35
C GLU A 341 -5.78 -15.04 0.91
N ALA A 342 -4.63 -15.41 0.35
CA ALA A 342 -4.33 -16.77 -0.05
C ALA A 342 -4.23 -17.70 1.16
N MET A 343 -3.55 -17.30 2.22
CA MET A 343 -3.46 -18.05 3.47
C MET A 343 -4.84 -18.21 4.12
N ALA A 344 -5.66 -17.16 4.19
CA ALA A 344 -7.03 -17.22 4.69
C ALA A 344 -7.92 -18.16 3.85
N ALA A 345 -7.69 -18.23 2.54
CA ALA A 345 -8.32 -19.21 1.66
C ALA A 345 -7.76 -20.65 1.84
N GLY A 346 -6.81 -20.85 2.76
CA GLY A 346 -6.20 -22.17 3.03
C GLY A 346 -5.23 -22.63 1.94
N LEU A 347 -4.56 -21.71 1.25
CA LEU A 347 -3.51 -22.03 0.29
C LEU A 347 -2.14 -22.15 0.99
N PRO A 348 -1.39 -23.26 0.79
CA PRO A 348 0.02 -23.28 1.11
C PRO A 348 0.75 -22.31 0.19
N SER A 349 1.77 -21.62 0.71
CA SER A 349 2.46 -20.58 -0.01
C SER A 349 3.94 -20.88 -0.19
N VAL A 350 4.50 -20.57 -1.36
CA VAL A 350 5.96 -20.45 -1.53
C VAL A 350 6.29 -18.96 -1.55
N VAL A 351 7.09 -18.50 -0.59
CA VAL A 351 7.44 -17.08 -0.42
C VAL A 351 8.94 -16.88 -0.38
N SER A 352 9.42 -15.79 -0.94
CA SER A 352 10.84 -15.41 -0.78
C SER A 352 11.06 -14.68 0.55
N ASP A 353 12.24 -14.82 1.16
CA ASP A 353 12.70 -14.11 2.34
C ASP A 353 13.02 -12.63 2.06
N ALA A 354 12.25 -12.01 1.20
CA ALA A 354 12.51 -10.69 0.64
C ALA A 354 12.48 -9.55 1.67
N SER A 355 11.72 -9.73 2.73
CA SER A 355 11.50 -8.74 3.79
C SER A 355 10.78 -9.36 4.99
N PRO A 356 10.78 -8.68 6.16
CA PRO A 356 10.12 -9.19 7.36
C PRO A 356 8.64 -9.54 7.19
N GLY A 357 7.90 -8.79 6.37
CA GLY A 357 6.45 -8.96 6.24
C GLY A 357 6.00 -10.37 5.88
N PRO A 358 6.44 -10.98 4.77
CA PRO A 358 6.14 -12.39 4.47
C PRO A 358 6.59 -13.36 5.57
N LEU A 359 7.74 -13.10 6.21
CA LEU A 359 8.30 -13.95 7.28
C LEU A 359 7.52 -13.88 8.60
N GLU A 360 6.86 -12.76 8.88
CA GLU A 360 5.93 -12.64 10.01
C GLU A 360 4.66 -13.47 9.78
N MET A 361 4.30 -13.68 8.52
CA MET A 361 3.10 -14.43 8.13
C MET A 361 3.36 -15.92 7.93
N VAL A 362 4.47 -16.29 7.27
CA VAL A 362 4.78 -17.68 6.91
C VAL A 362 5.96 -18.19 7.73
N THR A 363 5.69 -19.16 8.59
CA THR A 363 6.73 -19.99 9.22
C THR A 363 7.08 -21.11 8.25
N ASN A 364 8.37 -21.24 7.91
CA ASN A 364 8.84 -22.24 6.97
C ASN A 364 8.48 -23.68 7.41
N GLY A 365 7.92 -24.45 6.51
CA GLY A 365 7.50 -25.85 6.75
C GLY A 365 6.14 -25.98 7.43
N GLU A 366 5.62 -24.93 8.09
CA GLU A 366 4.35 -24.96 8.82
C GLU A 366 3.19 -24.33 8.01
N HIS A 367 3.37 -23.10 7.54
CA HIS A 367 2.34 -22.34 6.82
C HIS A 367 2.60 -22.25 5.31
N GLY A 368 3.72 -22.78 4.86
CA GLY A 368 4.25 -22.73 3.52
C GLY A 368 5.75 -22.94 3.52
N LEU A 369 6.39 -22.67 2.38
CA LEU A 369 7.83 -22.79 2.22
C LEU A 369 8.46 -21.42 1.99
N VAL A 370 9.57 -21.14 2.69
CA VAL A 370 10.34 -19.90 2.59
C VAL A 370 11.64 -20.20 1.84
N VAL A 371 11.94 -19.41 0.82
CA VAL A 371 13.14 -19.57 0.00
C VAL A 371 13.97 -18.28 -0.06
N PRO A 372 15.29 -18.36 -0.33
CA PRO A 372 16.13 -17.18 -0.46
C PRO A 372 15.64 -16.25 -1.58
N ARG A 373 15.68 -14.95 -1.32
CA ARG A 373 15.29 -13.91 -2.29
C ARG A 373 16.15 -13.99 -3.56
N GLY A 374 15.46 -14.03 -4.70
CA GLY A 374 16.11 -14.07 -6.02
C GLY A 374 16.61 -15.44 -6.43
N ASP A 375 16.50 -16.44 -5.58
CA ASP A 375 16.89 -17.83 -5.89
C ASP A 375 15.72 -18.58 -6.52
N TRP A 376 15.63 -18.52 -7.84
CA TRP A 376 14.60 -19.25 -8.59
C TRP A 376 14.79 -20.78 -8.52
N ARG A 377 16.02 -21.29 -8.24
CA ARG A 377 16.28 -22.74 -8.10
C ARG A 377 15.69 -23.25 -6.80
N ALA A 378 15.92 -22.55 -5.69
CA ALA A 378 15.27 -22.87 -4.42
C ALA A 378 13.74 -22.73 -4.53
N PHE A 379 13.27 -21.74 -5.30
CA PHE A 379 11.84 -21.58 -5.55
C PHE A 379 11.27 -22.76 -6.36
N SER A 380 11.99 -23.24 -7.36
CA SER A 380 11.64 -24.43 -8.15
C SER A 380 11.53 -25.67 -7.27
N ALA A 381 12.52 -25.94 -6.42
CA ALA A 381 12.51 -27.08 -5.50
C ALA A 381 11.33 -27.02 -4.50
N ALA A 382 11.01 -25.83 -3.98
CA ALA A 382 9.86 -25.64 -3.11
C ALA A 382 8.52 -25.85 -3.83
N LEU A 383 8.41 -25.41 -5.08
CA LEU A 383 7.23 -25.73 -5.91
C LEU A 383 7.11 -27.23 -6.14
N GLU A 384 8.19 -27.91 -6.53
CA GLU A 384 8.21 -29.36 -6.75
C GLU A 384 7.72 -30.12 -5.52
N GLN A 385 8.22 -29.76 -4.33
CA GLN A 385 7.81 -30.41 -3.09
C GLN A 385 6.30 -30.28 -2.86
N LEU A 386 5.74 -29.08 -3.03
CA LEU A 386 4.30 -28.87 -2.88
C LEU A 386 3.47 -29.47 -4.01
N MET A 387 4.00 -29.57 -5.24
CA MET A 387 3.30 -30.17 -6.37
C MET A 387 3.16 -31.69 -6.20
N LEU A 388 4.17 -32.33 -5.65
CA LEU A 388 4.21 -33.80 -5.47
C LEU A 388 3.46 -34.29 -4.22
N ASP A 389 3.40 -33.47 -3.14
CA ASP A 389 2.79 -33.87 -1.86
C ASP A 389 1.48 -33.12 -1.58
N GLN A 390 0.35 -33.76 -1.90
CA GLN A 390 -0.98 -33.23 -1.60
C GLN A 390 -1.23 -33.08 -0.08
N GLY A 391 -0.80 -34.06 0.71
CA GLY A 391 -0.97 -34.04 2.16
C GLY A 391 -0.23 -32.87 2.80
N LEU A 392 0.97 -32.55 2.28
CA LEU A 392 1.71 -31.36 2.72
C LEU A 392 0.95 -30.07 2.39
N ARG A 393 0.40 -29.96 1.17
CA ARG A 393 -0.44 -28.79 0.78
C ARG A 393 -1.61 -28.61 1.72
N GLU A 394 -2.31 -29.70 2.06
CA GLU A 394 -3.49 -29.65 2.93
C GLU A 394 -3.12 -29.25 4.37
N ARG A 395 -2.07 -29.84 4.93
CA ARG A 395 -1.59 -29.49 6.28
C ARG A 395 -1.15 -28.03 6.37
N GLN A 396 -0.30 -27.59 5.43
CA GLN A 396 0.19 -26.20 5.44
C GLN A 396 -0.92 -25.18 5.17
N GLY A 397 -1.86 -25.50 4.27
CA GLY A 397 -3.00 -24.63 3.99
C GLY A 397 -3.94 -24.49 5.20
N ALA A 398 -4.18 -25.59 5.94
CA ALA A 398 -4.97 -25.54 7.17
C ALA A 398 -4.28 -24.70 8.26
N ALA A 399 -2.98 -24.93 8.49
CA ALA A 399 -2.19 -24.16 9.45
C ALA A 399 -2.11 -22.66 9.07
N ALA A 400 -1.93 -22.36 7.78
CA ALA A 400 -1.93 -20.99 7.28
C ALA A 400 -3.25 -20.27 7.58
N ARG A 401 -4.38 -20.92 7.37
CA ARG A 401 -5.70 -20.38 7.68
C ARG A 401 -5.90 -20.14 9.15
N GLU A 402 -5.52 -21.09 10.00
CA GLU A 402 -5.67 -20.96 11.47
C GLU A 402 -4.86 -19.78 11.99
N LYS A 403 -3.61 -19.61 11.53
CA LYS A 403 -2.77 -18.46 11.91
C LYS A 403 -3.47 -17.12 11.65
N LEU A 404 -4.21 -17.00 10.55
CA LEU A 404 -4.82 -15.73 10.15
C LEU A 404 -6.13 -15.41 10.87
N CYS A 405 -6.68 -16.30 11.66
CA CYS A 405 -7.85 -16.00 12.52
C CYS A 405 -7.57 -14.80 13.45
N SER A 406 -6.31 -14.58 13.82
CA SER A 406 -5.88 -13.42 14.62
C SER A 406 -6.03 -12.07 13.89
N LEU A 407 -6.27 -12.06 12.58
CA LEU A 407 -6.48 -10.86 11.77
C LEU A 407 -7.96 -10.65 11.39
N ASP A 408 -8.87 -11.49 11.85
CA ASP A 408 -10.31 -11.28 11.72
C ASP A 408 -10.71 -9.98 12.43
N TRP A 409 -11.69 -9.26 11.87
CA TRP A 409 -12.19 -8.03 12.47
C TRP A 409 -12.64 -8.22 13.92
N SER A 410 -13.26 -9.34 14.25
CA SER A 410 -13.64 -9.67 15.64
C SER A 410 -12.46 -9.64 16.64
N VAL A 411 -11.24 -9.87 16.15
CA VAL A 411 -10.02 -9.88 16.97
C VAL A 411 -9.30 -8.53 16.91
N VAL A 412 -9.15 -7.94 15.70
CA VAL A 412 -8.33 -6.72 15.54
C VAL A 412 -9.10 -5.42 15.78
N GLU A 413 -10.43 -5.45 15.75
CA GLU A 413 -11.26 -4.25 15.89
C GLU A 413 -11.00 -3.43 17.16
N PRO A 414 -10.91 -4.02 18.36
CA PRO A 414 -10.66 -3.24 19.58
C PRO A 414 -9.37 -2.42 19.48
N HIS A 415 -8.33 -3.01 18.87
CA HIS A 415 -7.08 -2.32 18.65
C HIS A 415 -7.21 -1.20 17.59
N TRP A 416 -7.91 -1.47 16.49
CA TRP A 416 -8.20 -0.44 15.46
C TRP A 416 -9.00 0.71 16.04
N ARG A 417 -10.02 0.45 16.89
CA ARG A 417 -10.79 1.49 17.59
C ARG A 417 -9.91 2.33 18.50
N SER A 418 -9.06 1.69 19.31
CA SER A 418 -8.11 2.39 20.20
C SER A 418 -7.16 3.31 19.41
N VAL A 419 -6.59 2.80 18.32
CA VAL A 419 -5.68 3.58 17.46
C VAL A 419 -6.39 4.76 16.81
N LEU A 420 -7.61 4.57 16.34
CA LEU A 420 -8.43 5.60 15.69
C LEU A 420 -9.16 6.50 16.69
N ALA A 421 -9.04 6.25 18.00
CA ALA A 421 -9.79 6.92 19.06
C ALA A 421 -11.31 6.94 18.80
N LEU A 422 -11.86 5.85 18.22
CA LEU A 422 -13.28 5.67 18.02
C LEU A 422 -13.94 5.28 19.35
N PRO A 423 -15.14 5.80 19.67
CA PRO A 423 -15.84 5.44 20.89
C PRO A 423 -16.27 3.96 20.87
N ASP A 424 -16.32 3.35 22.05
CA ASP A 424 -17.01 2.08 22.24
C ASP A 424 -18.52 2.29 22.03
N HIS A 425 -19.19 1.31 21.49
CA HIS A 425 -20.65 1.35 21.29
C HIS A 425 -21.36 0.91 22.56
#